data_5aabfb79b922ff94e29f2da168b115f4
#
_entry.id   5aabfb79b922ff94e29f2da168b115f4
#
_cell.length_a   1.000
_cell.length_b   1.000
_cell.length_c   1.000
_cell.angle_alpha   90.00
_cell.angle_beta   90.00
_cell.angle_gamma   90.00
#
_symmetry.space_group_name_H-M   'P 1'
#
loop_
_entity.id
_entity.type
_entity.pdbx_description
1 polymer ?
#
loop_
_entity_poly.entity_id
_entity_poly.type
_entity_poly.pdbx_seq_one_letter_code
_entity_poly.pdbx_strand_id
1 'polypeptide(L)'
;MRGISALLLVLLLTGCDESMDRQNRLRTYSSAAGMPNWPSVGEALPLVKGTVSQDDLERARRLREPPPMSLALMQEGRIRYDAYCAACHGLTGAGDGIIVARGFPQPAPFNDPRLMQASAPHLVDVIGKGFGRMFSFSDRVEPTDRWAIVAYIRALQLADSGKTGSP
;
A
#
# COMPACT_ATOMS: atom_id res chain seq x y z
N MET A 1 51.20 -49.76 -5.61
CA MET A 1 50.50 -49.17 -4.41
C MET A 1 50.47 -47.63 -4.36
N ARG A 2 51.40 -46.94 -5.01
CA ARG A 2 51.40 -45.44 -5.01
C ARG A 2 50.27 -44.78 -5.81
N GLY A 3 49.73 -45.43 -6.85
CA GLY A 3 48.66 -44.88 -7.69
C GLY A 3 47.26 -44.89 -7.03
N ILE A 4 46.96 -45.87 -6.19
CA ILE A 4 45.67 -46.04 -5.51
C ILE A 4 45.50 -44.98 -4.42
N SER A 5 46.57 -44.62 -3.71
CA SER A 5 46.52 -43.56 -2.68
C SER A 5 46.28 -42.17 -3.27
N ALA A 6 46.81 -41.85 -4.45
CA ALA A 6 46.58 -40.60 -5.14
C ALA A 6 45.13 -40.50 -5.65
N LEU A 7 44.56 -41.60 -6.15
CA LEU A 7 43.17 -41.63 -6.62
C LEU A 7 42.17 -41.47 -5.46
N LEU A 8 42.44 -42.06 -4.30
CA LEU A 8 41.62 -41.90 -3.09
C LEU A 8 41.67 -40.48 -2.55
N LEU A 9 42.82 -39.81 -2.64
CA LEU A 9 42.95 -38.41 -2.19
C LEU A 9 42.17 -37.45 -3.08
N VAL A 10 42.10 -37.67 -4.39
CA VAL A 10 41.34 -36.84 -5.33
C VAL A 10 39.82 -37.01 -5.13
N LEU A 11 39.36 -38.24 -4.82
CA LEU A 11 37.94 -38.51 -4.52
C LEU A 11 37.46 -37.85 -3.22
N LEU A 12 38.33 -37.58 -2.27
CA LEU A 12 37.98 -36.90 -1.02
C LEU A 12 37.88 -35.38 -1.16
N LEU A 13 38.37 -34.78 -2.26
CA LEU A 13 38.35 -33.36 -2.52
C LEU A 13 37.09 -32.88 -3.29
N THR A 14 36.30 -33.82 -3.84
CA THR A 14 35.08 -33.46 -4.61
C THR A 14 33.81 -33.42 -3.77
N GLY A 15 33.89 -33.49 -2.45
CA GLY A 15 32.76 -33.73 -1.56
C GLY A 15 32.04 -32.51 -0.97
N CYS A 16 32.27 -31.29 -1.41
CA CYS A 16 31.62 -30.14 -0.83
C CYS A 16 31.27 -29.07 -1.88
N ASP A 17 30.35 -29.36 -2.79
CA ASP A 17 29.77 -28.34 -3.67
C ASP A 17 28.28 -28.11 -3.37
N GLU A 18 27.93 -28.17 -2.10
CA GLU A 18 26.68 -27.54 -1.63
C GLU A 18 27.00 -26.13 -1.11
N SER A 19 27.16 -25.21 -2.04
CA SER A 19 27.36 -23.81 -1.68
C SER A 19 26.13 -23.28 -1.00
N MET A 20 26.30 -22.63 0.17
CA MET A 20 25.24 -22.04 0.99
C MET A 20 24.47 -20.92 0.27
N ASP A 21 24.88 -20.54 -0.94
CA ASP A 21 24.20 -19.55 -1.77
C ASP A 21 22.96 -20.12 -2.49
N ARG A 22 22.84 -21.44 -2.63
CA ARG A 22 21.67 -22.13 -3.19
C ARG A 22 20.83 -22.80 -2.12
N GLN A 23 20.04 -22.00 -1.42
CA GLN A 23 19.11 -22.52 -0.43
C GLN A 23 17.70 -22.64 -1.02
N ASN A 24 16.97 -23.71 -0.67
CA ASN A 24 15.55 -23.89 -0.98
C ASN A 24 14.69 -22.92 -0.14
N ARG A 25 14.76 -21.64 -0.48
CA ARG A 25 13.94 -20.59 0.13
C ARG A 25 13.37 -19.68 -0.95
N LEU A 26 12.18 -19.22 -0.75
CA LEU A 26 11.62 -18.15 -1.58
C LEU A 26 12.40 -16.85 -1.37
N ARG A 27 12.85 -16.27 -2.46
CA ARG A 27 13.42 -14.91 -2.49
C ARG A 27 12.36 -13.96 -3.00
N THR A 28 12.50 -12.69 -2.71
CA THR A 28 11.66 -11.65 -3.29
C THR A 28 11.64 -11.79 -4.82
N TYR A 29 10.45 -11.84 -5.41
CA TYR A 29 10.21 -12.06 -6.86
C TYR A 29 10.68 -13.41 -7.44
N SER A 30 11.02 -14.41 -6.61
CA SER A 30 11.29 -15.77 -7.11
C SER A 30 9.99 -16.55 -7.29
N SER A 31 9.96 -17.42 -8.31
CA SER A 31 8.83 -18.33 -8.52
C SER A 31 8.86 -19.50 -7.55
N ALA A 32 7.70 -19.84 -6.99
CA ALA A 32 7.49 -21.03 -6.17
C ALA A 32 7.11 -22.27 -7.01
N ALA A 33 7.10 -22.14 -8.33
CA ALA A 33 6.76 -23.24 -9.23
C ALA A 33 7.71 -24.43 -9.04
N GLY A 34 7.14 -25.60 -8.77
CA GLY A 34 7.91 -26.84 -8.57
C GLY A 34 8.36 -27.10 -7.12
N MET A 35 8.02 -26.25 -6.16
CA MET A 35 8.23 -26.55 -4.75
C MET A 35 7.28 -27.64 -4.26
N PRO A 36 7.79 -28.70 -3.57
CA PRO A 36 6.92 -29.70 -2.97
C PRO A 36 5.94 -29.07 -1.99
N ASN A 37 4.67 -29.47 -2.06
CA ASN A 37 3.59 -28.99 -1.17
C ASN A 37 3.26 -27.48 -1.26
N TRP A 38 3.75 -26.77 -2.28
CA TRP A 38 3.37 -25.41 -2.52
C TRP A 38 2.14 -25.34 -3.45
N PRO A 39 1.07 -24.61 -3.10
CA PRO A 39 -0.07 -24.49 -3.98
C PRO A 39 0.32 -23.79 -5.29
N SER A 40 -0.21 -24.27 -6.40
CA SER A 40 0.08 -23.76 -7.75
C SER A 40 -0.47 -22.36 -8.04
N VAL A 41 -1.03 -21.69 -7.05
CA VAL A 41 -1.68 -20.38 -7.15
C VAL A 41 -0.87 -19.29 -6.45
N GLY A 42 0.20 -18.85 -7.09
CA GLY A 42 0.97 -17.71 -6.61
C GLY A 42 2.08 -18.06 -5.62
N GLU A 43 2.84 -17.08 -5.23
CA GLU A 43 4.08 -17.21 -4.47
C GLU A 43 3.90 -16.92 -2.98
N ALA A 44 2.68 -16.53 -2.58
CA ALA A 44 2.28 -16.37 -1.20
C ALA A 44 1.08 -17.25 -0.90
N LEU A 45 1.13 -17.96 0.22
CA LEU A 45 -0.04 -18.69 0.72
C LEU A 45 -1.13 -17.70 1.10
N PRO A 46 -2.37 -17.89 0.63
CA PRO A 46 -3.48 -17.10 1.11
C PRO A 46 -3.68 -17.35 2.61
N LEU A 47 -4.07 -16.31 3.34
CA LEU A 47 -4.45 -16.47 4.75
C LEU A 47 -5.55 -17.52 4.86
N VAL A 48 -5.49 -18.35 5.90
CA VAL A 48 -6.55 -19.32 6.19
C VAL A 48 -7.86 -18.55 6.41
N LYS A 49 -8.92 -18.97 5.73
CA LYS A 49 -10.23 -18.33 5.85
C LYS A 49 -10.68 -18.31 7.32
N GLY A 50 -11.01 -17.12 7.81
CA GLY A 50 -11.41 -16.93 9.21
C GLY A 50 -10.25 -16.55 10.14
N THR A 51 -9.03 -16.40 9.61
CA THR A 51 -7.92 -15.84 10.39
C THR A 51 -8.20 -14.38 10.72
N VAL A 52 -8.12 -14.03 11.98
CA VAL A 52 -8.24 -12.67 12.51
C VAL A 52 -6.88 -12.29 13.08
N SER A 53 -6.31 -11.19 12.62
CA SER A 53 -5.08 -10.65 13.19
C SER A 53 -5.34 -10.15 14.61
N GLN A 54 -4.34 -10.23 15.48
CA GLN A 54 -4.44 -9.66 16.84
C GLN A 54 -4.75 -8.14 16.80
N ASP A 55 -4.32 -7.45 15.75
CA ASP A 55 -4.51 -6.01 15.59
C ASP A 55 -5.84 -5.64 14.90
N ASP A 56 -6.61 -6.61 14.39
CA ASP A 56 -7.82 -6.31 13.60
C ASP A 56 -8.90 -5.56 14.40
N LEU A 57 -9.07 -5.88 15.69
CA LEU A 57 -10.02 -5.17 16.54
C LEU A 57 -9.61 -3.70 16.74
N GLU A 58 -8.32 -3.46 16.98
CA GLU A 58 -7.78 -2.12 17.17
C GLU A 58 -7.83 -1.32 15.86
N ARG A 59 -7.49 -1.95 14.73
CA ARG A 59 -7.64 -1.34 13.40
C ARG A 59 -9.10 -0.97 13.11
N ALA A 60 -10.03 -1.86 13.43
CA ALA A 60 -11.46 -1.61 13.25
C ALA A 60 -11.96 -0.46 14.15
N ARG A 61 -11.45 -0.34 15.38
CA ARG A 61 -11.74 0.78 16.26
C ARG A 61 -11.24 2.10 15.68
N ARG A 62 -9.97 2.16 15.26
CA ARG A 62 -9.35 3.34 14.64
C ARG A 62 -10.07 3.80 13.36
N LEU A 63 -10.69 2.89 12.63
CA LEU A 63 -11.50 3.23 11.46
C LEU A 63 -12.82 3.93 11.84
N ARG A 64 -13.37 3.65 13.02
CA ARG A 64 -14.66 4.20 13.47
C ARG A 64 -14.51 5.49 14.27
N GLU A 65 -13.41 5.65 14.96
CA GLU A 65 -13.14 6.75 15.89
C GLU A 65 -12.19 7.76 15.24
N PRO A 66 -12.69 8.92 14.75
CA PRO A 66 -11.82 9.93 14.20
C PRO A 66 -10.89 10.49 15.30
N PRO A 67 -9.59 10.66 15.03
CA PRO A 67 -8.70 11.31 15.98
C PRO A 67 -9.10 12.78 16.16
N PRO A 68 -8.74 13.41 17.29
CA PRO A 68 -9.00 14.82 17.49
C PRO A 68 -8.30 15.67 16.44
N MET A 69 -9.02 16.68 15.91
CA MET A 69 -8.46 17.60 14.93
C MET A 69 -7.32 18.41 15.56
N SER A 70 -6.17 18.41 14.88
CA SER A 70 -4.98 19.15 15.30
C SER A 70 -4.14 19.56 14.09
N LEU A 71 -3.27 20.55 14.27
CA LEU A 71 -2.32 20.94 13.23
C LEU A 71 -1.38 19.77 12.85
N ALA A 72 -0.96 18.98 13.84
CA ALA A 72 -0.12 17.81 13.60
C ALA A 72 -0.85 16.76 12.72
N LEU A 73 -2.14 16.51 12.97
CA LEU A 73 -2.94 15.61 12.14
C LEU A 73 -3.02 16.11 10.69
N MET A 74 -3.22 17.42 10.49
CA MET A 74 -3.29 18.01 9.16
C MET A 74 -1.94 17.96 8.43
N GLN A 75 -0.85 18.18 9.13
CA GLN A 75 0.51 18.07 8.55
C GLN A 75 0.81 16.62 8.12
N GLU A 76 0.51 15.66 8.98
CA GLU A 76 0.62 14.24 8.61
C GLU A 76 -0.28 13.90 7.43
N GLY A 77 -1.52 14.39 7.42
CA GLY A 77 -2.45 14.23 6.31
C GLY A 77 -1.90 14.77 5.00
N ARG A 78 -1.23 15.92 5.01
CA ARG A 78 -0.55 16.48 3.84
C ARG A 78 0.58 15.56 3.36
N ILE A 79 1.45 15.11 4.26
CA ILE A 79 2.58 14.22 3.92
C ILE A 79 2.05 12.94 3.26
N ARG A 80 1.03 12.31 3.84
CA ARG A 80 0.43 11.10 3.29
C ARG A 80 -0.31 11.35 1.98
N TYR A 81 -1.02 12.45 1.87
CA TYR A 81 -1.69 12.87 0.65
C TYR A 81 -0.68 13.06 -0.50
N ASP A 82 0.39 13.79 -0.27
CA ASP A 82 1.42 14.03 -1.26
C ASP A 82 2.07 12.71 -1.73
N ALA A 83 2.26 11.77 -0.81
CA ALA A 83 2.87 10.47 -1.11
C ALA A 83 1.95 9.51 -1.90
N TYR A 84 0.65 9.46 -1.56
CA TYR A 84 -0.25 8.42 -2.07
C TYR A 84 -1.35 8.91 -3.00
N CYS A 85 -1.75 10.17 -2.90
CA CYS A 85 -2.96 10.69 -3.54
C CYS A 85 -2.65 11.70 -4.65
N ALA A 86 -1.65 12.57 -4.46
CA ALA A 86 -1.37 13.68 -5.36
C ALA A 86 -1.02 13.25 -6.78
N ALA A 87 -0.46 12.06 -6.97
CA ALA A 87 -0.14 11.53 -8.30
C ALA A 87 -1.36 11.47 -9.22
N CYS A 88 -2.55 11.18 -8.66
CA CYS A 88 -3.82 11.18 -9.40
C CYS A 88 -4.62 12.45 -9.17
N HIS A 89 -4.77 12.88 -7.90
CA HIS A 89 -5.68 13.95 -7.52
C HIS A 89 -5.09 15.35 -7.67
N GLY A 90 -3.78 15.47 -7.94
CA GLY A 90 -3.08 16.76 -7.98
C GLY A 90 -2.79 17.30 -6.58
N LEU A 91 -1.90 18.28 -6.48
CA LEU A 91 -1.52 18.87 -5.19
C LEU A 91 -2.64 19.69 -4.55
N THR A 92 -3.55 20.19 -5.38
CA THR A 92 -4.70 21.01 -4.94
C THR A 92 -6.01 20.22 -4.87
N GLY A 93 -6.00 18.95 -5.30
CA GLY A 93 -7.20 18.13 -5.39
C GLY A 93 -8.05 18.39 -6.63
N ALA A 94 -7.50 19.04 -7.65
CA ALA A 94 -8.20 19.36 -8.91
C ALA A 94 -8.36 18.14 -9.85
N GLY A 95 -7.76 17.00 -9.52
CA GLY A 95 -7.79 15.82 -10.37
C GLY A 95 -6.80 15.86 -11.53
N ASP A 96 -5.81 16.72 -11.48
CA ASP A 96 -4.84 17.02 -12.53
C ASP A 96 -3.44 16.42 -12.23
N GLY A 97 -3.42 15.31 -11.47
CA GLY A 97 -2.16 14.66 -11.09
C GLY A 97 -1.32 14.18 -12.28
N ILE A 98 -0.04 13.98 -12.05
CA ILE A 98 0.94 13.64 -13.10
C ILE A 98 0.57 12.41 -13.94
N ILE A 99 -0.09 11.41 -13.35
CA ILE A 99 -0.50 10.21 -14.09
C ILE A 99 -1.72 10.46 -14.97
N VAL A 100 -2.57 11.45 -14.63
CA VAL A 100 -3.67 11.90 -15.50
C VAL A 100 -3.12 12.53 -16.77
N ALA A 101 -2.08 13.36 -16.64
CA ALA A 101 -1.37 13.92 -17.79
C ALA A 101 -0.75 12.85 -18.71
N ARG A 102 -0.59 11.62 -18.21
CA ARG A 102 -0.09 10.46 -18.97
C ARG A 102 -1.18 9.53 -19.47
N GLY A 103 -2.44 9.97 -19.47
CA GLY A 103 -3.57 9.24 -20.03
C GLY A 103 -4.38 8.41 -19.02
N PHE A 104 -4.09 8.53 -17.71
CA PHE A 104 -4.96 7.91 -16.72
C PHE A 104 -6.27 8.70 -16.58
N PRO A 105 -7.41 8.04 -16.30
CA PRO A 105 -8.67 8.74 -16.15
C PRO A 105 -8.62 9.77 -15.02
N GLN A 106 -9.08 10.99 -15.31
CA GLN A 106 -9.14 12.06 -14.34
C GLN A 106 -10.14 11.73 -13.22
N PRO A 107 -9.73 11.77 -11.95
CA PRO A 107 -10.66 11.68 -10.83
C PRO A 107 -11.48 12.97 -10.70
N ALA A 108 -12.64 12.87 -10.05
CA ALA A 108 -13.44 14.05 -9.72
C ALA A 108 -12.63 15.01 -8.83
N PRO A 109 -12.65 16.32 -9.09
CA PRO A 109 -11.98 17.30 -8.24
C PRO A 109 -12.67 17.38 -6.88
N PHE A 110 -11.92 17.70 -5.82
CA PHE A 110 -12.49 17.71 -4.47
C PHE A 110 -13.52 18.81 -4.21
N ASN A 111 -13.59 19.81 -5.05
CA ASN A 111 -14.67 20.83 -5.03
C ASN A 111 -15.96 20.36 -5.73
N ASP A 112 -16.02 19.15 -6.27
CA ASP A 112 -17.30 18.57 -6.74
C ASP A 112 -18.32 18.57 -5.61
N PRO A 113 -19.54 19.08 -5.82
CA PRO A 113 -20.56 19.20 -4.77
C PRO A 113 -20.86 17.89 -4.03
N ARG A 114 -20.79 16.75 -4.71
CA ARG A 114 -20.99 15.43 -4.10
C ARG A 114 -19.87 15.09 -3.11
N LEU A 115 -18.63 15.46 -3.42
CA LEU A 115 -17.47 15.21 -2.55
C LEU A 115 -17.43 16.23 -1.40
N MET A 116 -17.89 17.46 -1.63
CA MET A 116 -18.04 18.46 -0.58
C MET A 116 -19.05 18.01 0.49
N GLN A 117 -20.14 17.37 0.07
CA GLN A 117 -21.23 16.89 0.95
C GLN A 117 -20.95 15.49 1.52
N ALA A 118 -20.00 14.74 0.96
CA ALA A 118 -19.67 13.40 1.44
C ALA A 118 -19.20 13.43 2.90
N SER A 119 -19.62 12.46 3.71
CA SER A 119 -19.16 12.39 5.10
C SER A 119 -17.67 11.99 5.20
N ALA A 120 -16.99 12.41 6.26
CA ALA A 120 -15.60 12.03 6.49
C ALA A 120 -15.42 10.51 6.60
N PRO A 121 -16.28 9.74 7.31
CA PRO A 121 -16.20 8.28 7.30
C PRO A 121 -16.32 7.66 5.90
N HIS A 122 -17.18 8.23 5.04
CA HIS A 122 -17.30 7.76 3.66
C HIS A 122 -15.98 7.94 2.88
N LEU A 123 -15.32 9.08 3.03
CA LEU A 123 -14.02 9.31 2.37
C LEU A 123 -12.94 8.37 2.91
N VAL A 124 -12.91 8.10 4.22
CA VAL A 124 -12.02 7.11 4.83
C VAL A 124 -12.26 5.71 4.25
N ASP A 125 -13.52 5.33 4.06
CA ASP A 125 -13.91 4.07 3.45
C ASP A 125 -13.48 3.97 1.98
N VAL A 126 -13.67 5.05 1.20
CA VAL A 126 -13.22 5.13 -0.20
C VAL A 126 -11.71 4.95 -0.31
N ILE A 127 -10.93 5.60 0.56
CA ILE A 127 -9.47 5.41 0.59
C ILE A 127 -9.13 3.95 0.90
N GLY A 128 -9.80 3.35 1.86
CA GLY A 128 -9.53 1.97 2.26
C GLY A 128 -9.97 0.93 1.24
N LYS A 129 -11.16 1.05 0.69
CA LYS A 129 -11.78 0.02 -0.17
C LYS A 129 -11.56 0.27 -1.67
N GLY A 130 -11.20 1.50 -2.03
CA GLY A 130 -11.25 1.96 -3.42
C GLY A 130 -12.67 2.34 -3.85
N PHE A 131 -12.77 3.00 -4.99
CA PHE A 131 -14.05 3.35 -5.61
C PHE A 131 -13.91 3.50 -7.12
N GLY A 132 -14.68 2.79 -7.90
CA GLY A 132 -14.61 2.82 -9.35
C GLY A 132 -13.22 2.44 -9.87
N ARG A 133 -12.47 3.41 -10.40
CA ARG A 133 -11.10 3.20 -10.88
C ARG A 133 -10.02 3.48 -9.81
N MET A 134 -10.40 4.01 -8.66
CA MET A 134 -9.50 4.22 -7.55
C MET A 134 -9.23 2.88 -6.86
N PHE A 135 -7.96 2.52 -6.75
CA PHE A 135 -7.54 1.30 -6.05
C PHE A 135 -7.74 1.40 -4.54
N SER A 136 -7.84 0.25 -3.88
CA SER A 136 -7.76 0.17 -2.42
C SER A 136 -6.36 0.54 -1.92
N PHE A 137 -6.30 1.32 -0.85
CA PHE A 137 -5.07 1.66 -0.13
C PHE A 137 -5.04 1.03 1.27
N SER A 138 -5.84 -0.02 1.51
CA SER A 138 -5.95 -0.66 2.82
C SER A 138 -4.65 -1.26 3.33
N ASP A 139 -3.78 -1.68 2.43
CA ASP A 139 -2.48 -2.31 2.69
C ASP A 139 -1.32 -1.33 2.90
N ARG A 140 -1.50 -0.05 2.53
CA ARG A 140 -0.45 0.98 2.51
C ARG A 140 -0.73 2.17 3.40
N VAL A 141 -2.00 2.47 3.65
CA VAL A 141 -2.44 3.62 4.43
C VAL A 141 -3.18 3.14 5.66
N GLU A 142 -2.57 3.34 6.82
CA GLU A 142 -3.14 2.95 8.11
C GLU A 142 -4.44 3.72 8.41
N PRO A 143 -5.34 3.17 9.24
CA PRO A 143 -6.59 3.83 9.60
C PRO A 143 -6.45 5.28 10.06
N THR A 144 -5.48 5.55 10.92
CA THR A 144 -5.20 6.90 11.44
C THR A 144 -4.76 7.85 10.33
N ASP A 145 -3.94 7.36 9.40
CA ASP A 145 -3.45 8.14 8.26
C ASP A 145 -4.59 8.46 7.27
N ARG A 146 -5.57 7.57 7.11
CA ARG A 146 -6.76 7.87 6.29
C ARG A 146 -7.56 9.02 6.86
N TRP A 147 -7.74 9.07 8.18
CA TRP A 147 -8.37 10.20 8.84
C TRP A 147 -7.57 11.49 8.67
N ALA A 148 -6.24 11.41 8.77
CA ALA A 148 -5.35 12.54 8.54
C ALA A 148 -5.46 13.05 7.09
N ILE A 149 -5.45 12.17 6.10
CA ILE A 149 -5.65 12.50 4.68
C ILE A 149 -7.01 13.18 4.48
N VAL A 150 -8.09 12.65 5.06
CA VAL A 150 -9.43 13.24 4.96
C VAL A 150 -9.46 14.63 5.59
N ALA A 151 -8.80 14.84 6.73
CA ALA A 151 -8.67 16.17 7.34
C ALA A 151 -7.98 17.16 6.38
N TYR A 152 -6.91 16.73 5.72
CA TYR A 152 -6.21 17.55 4.73
C TYR A 152 -7.07 17.82 3.47
N ILE A 153 -7.82 16.82 2.98
CA ILE A 153 -8.77 17.02 1.87
C ILE A 153 -9.79 18.09 2.24
N ARG A 154 -10.31 18.10 3.47
CA ARG A 154 -11.23 19.14 3.93
C ARG A 154 -10.58 20.54 3.94
N ALA A 155 -9.31 20.63 4.30
CA ALA A 155 -8.58 21.89 4.21
C ALA A 155 -8.41 22.36 2.76
N LEU A 156 -8.14 21.45 1.81
CA LEU A 156 -8.10 21.78 0.38
C LEU A 156 -9.45 22.30 -0.13
N GLN A 157 -10.55 21.65 0.25
CA GLN A 157 -11.91 22.07 -0.09
C GLN A 157 -12.23 23.48 0.44
N LEU A 158 -11.86 23.79 1.68
CA LEU A 158 -12.03 25.12 2.27
C LEU A 158 -11.18 26.19 1.58
N ALA A 159 -9.92 25.86 1.26
CA ALA A 159 -9.03 26.77 0.56
C ALA A 159 -9.53 27.14 -0.84
N ASP A 160 -10.15 26.18 -1.54
CA ASP A 160 -10.74 26.43 -2.86
C ASP A 160 -12.04 27.27 -2.76
N SER A 161 -12.89 26.99 -1.80
CA SER A 161 -14.11 27.77 -1.54
C SER A 161 -13.80 29.23 -1.20
N GLY A 162 -12.70 29.50 -0.49
CA GLY A 162 -12.23 30.85 -0.18
C GLY A 162 -11.79 31.65 -1.40
N LYS A 163 -11.31 30.97 -2.47
CA LYS A 163 -10.92 31.64 -3.72
C LYS A 163 -12.11 32.06 -4.57
N THR A 164 -13.21 31.32 -4.49
CA THR A 164 -14.43 31.62 -5.25
C THR A 164 -15.30 32.68 -4.59
N GLY A 165 -15.06 33.02 -3.33
CA GLY A 165 -15.83 34.00 -2.53
C GLY A 165 -15.19 35.40 -2.41
N SER A 166 -14.08 35.68 -3.13
CA SER A 166 -13.50 37.03 -3.14
C SER A 166 -14.10 37.83 -4.28
N PRO A 167 -14.76 39.02 -3.99
CA PRO A 167 -15.37 39.87 -5.00
C PRO A 167 -14.34 40.50 -5.92
#